data_c5e0ff6eb5d5f4f64f67deaad78aed62
#
_entry.id   c5e0ff6eb5d5f4f64f67deaad78aed62
#
_cell.length_a   1.000
_cell.length_b   1.000
_cell.length_c   1.000
_cell.angle_alpha   90.00
_cell.angle_beta   90.00
_cell.angle_gamma   90.00
#
_symmetry.space_group_name_H-M   'P 1'
#
loop_
_entity.id
_entity.type
_entity.pdbx_description
1 polymer ?
#
loop_
_entity_poly.entity_id
_entity_poly.type
_entity_poly.pdbx_seq_one_letter_code
_entity_poly.pdbx_strand_id
1 'polypeptide(L)'
;MDLKQSDAEILRYLILSLDENGFLTESASESARILQVSEQQVQSNIVRLQSMEPAGIGARDLRECLLLQMAQMPINTRPRRLARKILTNYFEEFVKKHYEKLMSRLQVSEEDFREAIAEIRRLSPKPGNLYAEGGTDTTPYIIPDFILDYQDGHFNLSMNSYNVPEVRINRRYVDMIRDMVGPDGKVKEQDREALQFVKNKIDSAKWFISAIKQRHDTLMRTMQTILDYQKEYFKDGDKSKLRPM
;
A
#
# COMPACT_ATOMS: atom_id res chain seq x y z
N MET A 1 -16.38 -12.78 33.88
CA MET A 1 -16.83 -11.37 34.01
C MET A 1 -18.30 -11.33 33.67
N ASP A 2 -19.18 -11.20 34.67
CA ASP A 2 -20.63 -11.12 34.41
C ASP A 2 -20.95 -9.74 33.83
N LEU A 3 -21.13 -9.68 32.52
CA LEU A 3 -21.54 -8.48 31.79
C LEU A 3 -23.05 -8.31 31.93
N LYS A 4 -23.53 -7.11 32.25
CA LYS A 4 -24.93 -6.78 32.09
C LYS A 4 -25.31 -6.95 30.62
N GLN A 5 -26.50 -7.43 30.34
CA GLN A 5 -26.94 -7.70 28.96
C GLN A 5 -26.81 -6.48 28.03
N SER A 6 -27.08 -5.28 28.56
CA SER A 6 -26.90 -4.03 27.85
C SER A 6 -25.42 -3.72 27.48
N ASP A 7 -24.48 -4.04 28.39
CA ASP A 7 -23.03 -3.84 28.14
C ASP A 7 -22.53 -4.83 27.09
N ALA A 8 -23.05 -6.06 27.05
CA ALA A 8 -22.71 -7.06 26.05
C ALA A 8 -23.17 -6.65 24.64
N GLU A 9 -24.35 -6.03 24.52
CA GLU A 9 -24.84 -5.51 23.24
C GLU A 9 -24.00 -4.34 22.74
N ILE A 10 -23.63 -3.42 23.63
CA ILE A 10 -22.73 -2.29 23.28
C ILE A 10 -21.36 -2.81 22.82
N LEU A 11 -20.77 -3.75 23.56
CA LEU A 11 -19.46 -4.34 23.18
C LEU A 11 -19.54 -5.06 21.85
N ARG A 12 -20.60 -5.83 21.60
CA ARG A 12 -20.80 -6.50 20.32
C ARG A 12 -20.88 -5.51 19.16
N TYR A 13 -21.60 -4.42 19.33
CA TYR A 13 -21.68 -3.36 18.34
C TYR A 13 -20.32 -2.74 18.07
N LEU A 14 -19.57 -2.37 19.13
CA LEU A 14 -18.24 -1.79 19.01
C LEU A 14 -17.25 -2.72 18.29
N ILE A 15 -17.30 -4.03 18.58
CA ILE A 15 -16.46 -5.04 17.90
C ILE A 15 -16.80 -5.11 16.40
N LEU A 16 -18.08 -5.05 16.04
CA LEU A 16 -18.53 -5.10 14.64
C LEU A 16 -18.24 -3.79 13.87
N SER A 17 -18.03 -2.67 14.57
CA SER A 17 -17.68 -1.38 13.99
C SER A 17 -16.16 -1.14 13.89
N LEU A 18 -15.34 -2.14 14.24
CA LEU A 18 -13.89 -2.06 14.03
C LEU A 18 -13.55 -2.17 12.55
N ASP A 19 -12.52 -1.42 12.12
CA ASP A 19 -11.93 -1.59 10.80
C ASP A 19 -11.03 -2.84 10.72
N GLU A 20 -10.50 -3.13 9.54
CA GLU A 20 -9.59 -4.26 9.29
C GLU A 20 -8.31 -4.20 10.16
N ASN A 21 -7.91 -3.02 10.61
CA ASN A 21 -6.74 -2.82 11.45
C ASN A 21 -7.06 -2.96 12.95
N GLY A 22 -8.35 -3.03 13.31
CA GLY A 22 -8.84 -3.10 14.68
C GLY A 22 -9.06 -1.73 15.33
N PHE A 23 -9.24 -0.66 14.53
CA PHE A 23 -9.54 0.68 15.01
C PHE A 23 -11.03 0.96 15.00
N LEU A 24 -11.50 1.80 15.95
CA LEU A 24 -12.86 2.29 15.95
C LEU A 24 -13.05 3.33 14.84
N THR A 25 -14.02 3.08 13.96
CA THR A 25 -14.38 3.99 12.87
C THR A 25 -15.31 5.11 13.31
N GLU A 26 -16.06 4.88 14.38
CA GLU A 26 -17.08 5.80 14.90
C GLU A 26 -16.67 6.42 16.22
N SER A 27 -17.14 7.63 16.47
CA SER A 27 -16.99 8.30 17.76
C SER A 27 -17.94 7.71 18.81
N ALA A 28 -17.60 7.86 20.10
CA ALA A 28 -18.47 7.40 21.19
C ALA A 28 -19.87 8.06 21.15
N SER A 29 -19.96 9.31 20.73
CA SER A 29 -21.23 10.04 20.60
C SER A 29 -22.10 9.51 19.45
N GLU A 30 -21.51 9.11 18.33
CA GLU A 30 -22.23 8.49 17.21
C GLU A 30 -22.78 7.12 17.59
N SER A 31 -21.93 6.27 18.16
CA SER A 31 -22.35 4.95 18.66
C SER A 31 -23.44 5.07 19.73
N ALA A 32 -23.35 6.05 20.63
CA ALA A 32 -24.37 6.31 21.66
C ALA A 32 -25.73 6.66 21.04
N ARG A 33 -25.72 7.49 19.99
CA ARG A 33 -26.94 7.87 19.26
C ARG A 33 -27.57 6.69 18.54
N ILE A 34 -26.74 5.83 17.92
CA ILE A 34 -27.23 4.64 17.20
C ILE A 34 -27.85 3.62 18.16
N LEU A 35 -27.18 3.37 19.28
CA LEU A 35 -27.61 2.41 20.28
C LEU A 35 -28.68 2.95 21.26
N GLN A 36 -29.00 4.25 21.18
CA GLN A 36 -29.92 4.93 22.10
C GLN A 36 -29.53 4.79 23.59
N VAL A 37 -28.23 4.84 23.87
CA VAL A 37 -27.64 4.76 25.21
C VAL A 37 -26.85 6.03 25.54
N SER A 38 -26.43 6.18 26.80
CA SER A 38 -25.60 7.30 27.17
C SER A 38 -24.18 7.16 26.60
N GLU A 39 -23.56 8.28 26.20
CA GLU A 39 -22.16 8.32 25.75
C GLU A 39 -21.20 7.76 26.81
N GLN A 40 -21.51 7.99 28.08
CA GLN A 40 -20.70 7.48 29.19
C GLN A 40 -20.72 5.94 29.25
N GLN A 41 -21.84 5.29 28.93
CA GLN A 41 -21.89 3.82 28.83
C GLN A 41 -21.04 3.31 27.66
N VAL A 42 -21.13 3.96 26.51
CA VAL A 42 -20.29 3.62 25.34
C VAL A 42 -18.81 3.78 25.68
N GLN A 43 -18.44 4.93 26.27
CA GLN A 43 -17.03 5.19 26.63
C GLN A 43 -16.49 4.15 27.64
N SER A 44 -17.31 3.74 28.62
CA SER A 44 -16.96 2.67 29.56
C SER A 44 -16.70 1.32 28.86
N ASN A 45 -17.51 1.00 27.84
CA ASN A 45 -17.35 -0.21 27.06
C ASN A 45 -16.19 -0.12 26.06
N ILE A 46 -15.85 1.06 25.53
CA ILE A 46 -14.62 1.27 24.76
C ILE A 46 -13.38 0.97 25.63
N VAL A 47 -13.32 1.48 26.86
CA VAL A 47 -12.22 1.17 27.79
C VAL A 47 -12.12 -0.33 28.07
N ARG A 48 -13.26 -1.02 28.20
CA ARG A 48 -13.26 -2.49 28.35
C ARG A 48 -12.75 -3.19 27.11
N LEU A 49 -13.19 -2.76 25.91
CA LEU A 49 -12.70 -3.30 24.64
C LEU A 49 -11.17 -3.11 24.52
N GLN A 50 -10.65 -1.93 24.86
CA GLN A 50 -9.23 -1.62 24.84
C GLN A 50 -8.40 -2.44 25.86
N SER A 51 -9.05 -3.02 26.90
CA SER A 51 -8.40 -3.92 27.84
C SER A 51 -8.36 -5.38 27.40
N MET A 52 -8.99 -5.71 26.27
CA MET A 52 -9.01 -7.06 25.72
C MET A 52 -7.77 -7.31 24.85
N GLU A 53 -7.55 -8.56 24.50
CA GLU A 53 -6.56 -8.96 23.49
C GLU A 53 -7.21 -8.97 22.08
N PRO A 54 -6.46 -8.56 21.04
CA PRO A 54 -5.04 -8.15 21.06
C PRO A 54 -4.83 -6.74 21.61
N ALA A 55 -3.69 -6.51 22.24
CA ALA A 55 -3.33 -5.21 22.81
C ALA A 55 -3.39 -4.10 21.73
N GLY A 56 -4.09 -3.00 22.04
CA GLY A 56 -4.28 -1.88 21.12
C GLY A 56 -5.55 -1.93 20.26
N ILE A 57 -6.37 -3.00 20.41
CA ILE A 57 -7.67 -3.06 19.72
C ILE A 57 -8.63 -1.99 20.27
N GLY A 58 -9.53 -1.48 19.44
CA GLY A 58 -10.49 -0.45 19.83
C GLY A 58 -9.85 0.95 20.04
N ALA A 59 -8.64 1.16 19.55
CA ALA A 59 -8.03 2.48 19.48
C ALA A 59 -8.70 3.32 18.39
N ARG A 60 -8.67 4.65 18.53
CA ARG A 60 -9.20 5.60 17.54
C ARG A 60 -8.20 5.91 16.43
N ASP A 61 -6.92 5.84 16.77
CA ASP A 61 -5.82 6.09 15.85
C ASP A 61 -4.57 5.28 16.21
N LEU A 62 -3.57 5.33 15.34
CA LEU A 62 -2.30 4.63 15.55
C LEU A 62 -1.59 5.07 16.83
N ARG A 63 -1.65 6.34 17.19
CA ARG A 63 -1.00 6.87 18.41
C ARG A 63 -1.61 6.23 19.66
N GLU A 64 -2.94 6.21 19.77
CA GLU A 64 -3.66 5.59 20.88
C GLU A 64 -3.37 4.08 20.92
N CYS A 65 -3.38 3.41 19.77
CA CYS A 65 -3.05 1.98 19.66
C CYS A 65 -1.67 1.65 20.25
N LEU A 66 -0.64 2.39 19.86
CA LEU A 66 0.72 2.18 20.36
C LEU A 66 0.84 2.52 21.86
N LEU A 67 0.12 3.54 22.34
CA LEU A 67 0.10 3.90 23.75
C LEU A 67 -0.62 2.85 24.61
N LEU A 68 -1.70 2.26 24.12
CA LEU A 68 -2.41 1.15 24.79
C LEU A 68 -1.50 -0.08 24.92
N GLN A 69 -0.78 -0.44 23.88
CA GLN A 69 0.20 -1.53 23.93
C GLN A 69 1.34 -1.23 24.91
N MET A 70 1.87 -0.02 24.87
CA MET A 70 2.90 0.41 25.84
C MET A 70 2.41 0.40 27.29
N ALA A 71 1.11 0.67 27.53
CA ALA A 71 0.55 0.65 28.88
C ALA A 71 0.46 -0.76 29.47
N GLN A 72 0.31 -1.79 28.62
CA GLN A 72 0.30 -3.20 29.05
C GLN A 72 1.71 -3.76 29.30
N MET A 73 2.75 -3.09 28.81
CA MET A 73 4.14 -3.51 29.05
C MET A 73 4.71 -2.92 30.33
N PRO A 74 5.56 -3.66 31.08
CA PRO A 74 6.25 -3.10 32.25
C PRO A 74 7.20 -1.98 31.80
N ILE A 75 6.96 -0.75 32.28
CA ILE A 75 7.76 0.45 31.97
C ILE A 75 8.94 0.59 32.96
N ASN A 76 9.80 -0.41 33.02
CA ASN A 76 10.90 -0.49 33.92
C ASN A 76 12.26 -0.04 33.34
N THR A 77 12.35 0.08 32.00
CA THR A 77 13.59 0.44 31.31
C THR A 77 13.59 1.89 30.84
N ARG A 78 14.79 2.49 30.74
CA ARG A 78 14.97 3.86 30.22
C ARG A 78 14.46 3.99 28.77
N PRO A 79 14.76 3.06 27.83
CA PRO A 79 14.24 3.11 26.45
C PRO A 79 12.70 3.12 26.38
N ARG A 80 12.03 2.31 27.20
CA ARG A 80 10.54 2.27 27.20
C ARG A 80 9.92 3.55 27.72
N ARG A 81 10.51 4.16 28.76
CA ARG A 81 10.06 5.47 29.25
C ARG A 81 10.22 6.54 28.18
N LEU A 82 11.34 6.51 27.47
CA LEU A 82 11.60 7.43 26.37
C LEU A 82 10.66 7.21 25.20
N ALA A 83 10.44 5.95 24.79
CA ALA A 83 9.48 5.56 23.76
C ALA A 83 8.07 6.07 24.09
N ARG A 84 7.59 5.86 25.32
CA ARG A 84 6.30 6.38 25.77
C ARG A 84 6.24 7.91 25.70
N LYS A 85 7.30 8.61 26.13
CA LYS A 85 7.38 10.08 26.05
C LYS A 85 7.31 10.58 24.60
N ILE A 86 7.98 9.90 23.66
CA ILE A 86 7.92 10.20 22.23
C ILE A 86 6.49 10.03 21.71
N LEU A 87 5.85 8.91 21.97
CA LEU A 87 4.49 8.64 21.51
C LEU A 87 3.45 9.60 22.12
N THR A 88 3.65 10.00 23.40
CA THR A 88 2.70 10.89 24.07
C THR A 88 2.83 12.34 23.63
N ASN A 89 4.06 12.87 23.49
CA ASN A 89 4.28 14.31 23.35
C ASN A 89 4.83 14.72 21.97
N TYR A 90 5.41 13.79 21.21
CA TYR A 90 6.18 14.10 20.01
C TYR A 90 5.83 13.17 18.85
N PHE A 91 4.60 12.65 18.82
CA PHE A 91 4.16 11.67 17.83
C PHE A 91 4.26 12.20 16.40
N GLU A 92 3.89 13.46 16.16
CA GLU A 92 3.94 14.06 14.82
C GLU A 92 5.37 14.20 14.29
N GLU A 93 6.30 14.67 15.13
CA GLU A 93 7.70 14.78 14.77
C GLU A 93 8.32 13.40 14.52
N PHE A 94 7.90 12.39 15.29
CA PHE A 94 8.32 11.01 15.10
C PHE A 94 7.84 10.45 13.75
N VAL A 95 6.57 10.62 13.40
CA VAL A 95 6.01 10.19 12.11
C VAL A 95 6.68 10.89 10.92
N LYS A 96 6.98 12.19 11.07
CA LYS A 96 7.71 12.99 10.06
C LYS A 96 9.21 12.68 10.02
N LYS A 97 9.71 11.76 10.86
CA LYS A 97 11.12 11.35 10.95
C LYS A 97 12.10 12.50 11.27
N HIS A 98 11.65 13.51 11.99
CA HIS A 98 12.50 14.63 12.42
C HIS A 98 13.36 14.24 13.63
N TYR A 99 14.21 13.23 13.48
CA TYR A 99 14.93 12.58 14.57
C TYR A 99 15.95 13.50 15.26
N GLU A 100 16.69 14.29 14.51
CA GLU A 100 17.65 15.25 15.06
C GLU A 100 16.97 16.28 15.99
N LYS A 101 15.84 16.80 15.55
CA LYS A 101 15.04 17.74 16.35
C LYS A 101 14.47 17.08 17.62
N LEU A 102 14.08 15.80 17.51
CA LEU A 102 13.60 15.02 18.66
C LEU A 102 14.71 14.78 19.68
N MET A 103 15.89 14.35 19.24
CA MET A 103 17.05 14.13 20.11
C MET A 103 17.45 15.41 20.85
N SER A 104 17.51 16.55 20.15
CA SER A 104 17.81 17.84 20.74
C SER A 104 16.78 18.26 21.79
N ARG A 105 15.47 18.10 21.50
CA ARG A 105 14.39 18.45 22.45
C ARG A 105 14.34 17.54 23.67
N LEU A 106 14.62 16.26 23.48
CA LEU A 106 14.60 15.25 24.54
C LEU A 106 15.91 15.23 25.34
N GLN A 107 16.95 15.86 24.84
CA GLN A 107 18.31 15.88 25.42
C GLN A 107 18.84 14.45 25.66
N VAL A 108 18.74 13.60 24.65
CA VAL A 108 19.14 12.20 24.71
C VAL A 108 20.23 11.91 23.68
N SER A 109 21.07 10.91 23.98
CA SER A 109 22.07 10.42 23.04
C SER A 109 21.41 9.69 21.86
N GLU A 110 22.16 9.54 20.78
CA GLU A 110 21.71 8.77 19.61
C GLU A 110 21.45 7.30 19.97
N GLU A 111 22.24 6.72 20.86
CA GLU A 111 22.09 5.34 21.33
C GLU A 111 20.77 5.16 22.09
N ASP A 112 20.52 6.01 23.11
CA ASP A 112 19.26 5.99 23.86
C ASP A 112 18.03 6.16 22.95
N PHE A 113 18.16 7.06 21.97
CA PHE A 113 17.08 7.29 21.00
C PHE A 113 16.85 6.07 20.11
N ARG A 114 17.92 5.43 19.59
CA ARG A 114 17.84 4.21 18.77
C ARG A 114 17.19 3.06 19.53
N GLU A 115 17.55 2.88 20.82
CA GLU A 115 16.91 1.87 21.66
C GLU A 115 15.42 2.16 21.88
N ALA A 116 15.04 3.41 22.10
CA ALA A 116 13.63 3.80 22.23
C ALA A 116 12.83 3.54 20.95
N ILE A 117 13.41 3.84 19.78
CA ILE A 117 12.79 3.52 18.47
C ILE A 117 12.66 2.01 18.29
N ALA A 118 13.64 1.22 18.72
CA ALA A 118 13.55 -0.24 18.67
C ALA A 118 12.38 -0.78 19.53
N GLU A 119 12.12 -0.20 20.70
CA GLU A 119 10.93 -0.56 21.49
C GLU A 119 9.62 -0.19 20.79
N ILE A 120 9.53 0.98 20.13
CA ILE A 120 8.33 1.36 19.34
C ILE A 120 8.12 0.40 18.17
N ARG A 121 9.19 -0.03 17.48
CA ARG A 121 9.11 -0.97 16.34
C ARG A 121 8.61 -2.36 16.72
N ARG A 122 8.71 -2.75 17.98
CA ARG A 122 8.19 -4.04 18.47
C ARG A 122 6.67 -4.04 18.63
N LEU A 123 6.05 -2.85 18.66
CA LEU A 123 4.60 -2.73 18.77
C LEU A 123 3.93 -3.03 17.44
N SER A 124 2.71 -3.58 17.49
CA SER A 124 1.91 -3.86 16.30
C SER A 124 1.13 -2.62 15.87
N PRO A 125 1.35 -2.07 14.68
CA PRO A 125 0.57 -0.93 14.19
C PRO A 125 -0.85 -1.31 13.77
N LYS A 126 -1.14 -2.61 13.63
CA LYS A 126 -2.42 -3.15 13.13
C LYS A 126 -2.82 -4.39 13.91
N PRO A 127 -3.34 -4.24 15.14
CA PRO A 127 -3.66 -5.39 15.98
C PRO A 127 -4.79 -6.27 15.42
N GLY A 128 -5.71 -5.71 14.62
CA GLY A 128 -6.82 -6.44 14.00
C GLY A 128 -6.39 -7.49 12.98
N ASN A 129 -5.26 -7.34 12.32
CA ASN A 129 -4.80 -8.26 11.27
C ASN A 129 -4.58 -9.71 11.75
N LEU A 130 -4.37 -9.92 13.05
CA LEU A 130 -4.21 -11.26 13.63
C LEU A 130 -5.50 -12.07 13.62
N TYR A 131 -6.66 -11.40 13.54
CA TYR A 131 -7.99 -11.99 13.62
C TYR A 131 -8.85 -11.77 12.37
N ALA A 132 -8.33 -11.09 11.35
CA ALA A 132 -8.98 -11.00 10.07
C ALA A 132 -9.12 -12.42 9.50
N GLU A 133 -10.31 -12.99 9.61
CA GLU A 133 -10.62 -14.31 9.05
C GLU A 133 -10.37 -14.30 7.54
N GLY A 134 -9.48 -15.17 7.14
CA GLY A 134 -9.10 -15.34 5.75
C GLY A 134 -8.12 -14.28 5.31
N GLY A 135 -6.93 -14.29 5.92
CA GLY A 135 -5.76 -13.52 5.45
C GLY A 135 -5.80 -13.14 3.97
N THR A 136 -6.78 -12.30 3.61
CA THR A 136 -6.54 -11.45 2.49
C THR A 136 -5.45 -10.55 3.01
N ASP A 137 -4.21 -11.03 2.86
CA ASP A 137 -3.10 -10.14 2.65
C ASP A 137 -3.61 -9.13 1.64
N THR A 138 -4.20 -8.04 2.15
CA THR A 138 -4.39 -6.83 1.39
C THR A 138 -3.03 -6.10 1.31
N THR A 139 -1.96 -6.87 1.32
CA THR A 139 -0.76 -6.44 0.63
C THR A 139 -1.24 -6.23 -0.79
N PRO A 140 -1.26 -4.98 -1.29
CA PRO A 140 -1.66 -4.75 -2.66
C PRO A 140 -0.88 -5.75 -3.49
N TYR A 141 -1.60 -6.65 -4.18
CA TYR A 141 -0.96 -7.67 -5.01
C TYR A 141 -0.12 -6.91 -6.03
N ILE A 142 1.17 -6.83 -5.75
CA ILE A 142 2.12 -6.16 -6.63
C ILE A 142 2.33 -7.10 -7.80
N ILE A 143 1.70 -6.76 -8.91
CA ILE A 143 1.98 -7.45 -10.17
C ILE A 143 3.38 -7.02 -10.61
N PRO A 144 4.36 -7.92 -10.67
CA PRO A 144 5.70 -7.56 -11.07
C PRO A 144 5.73 -7.14 -12.54
N ASP A 145 6.46 -6.08 -12.87
CA ASP A 145 6.68 -5.66 -14.26
C ASP A 145 7.63 -6.57 -15.00
N PHE A 146 8.61 -7.14 -14.31
CA PHE A 146 9.63 -8.02 -14.87
C PHE A 146 9.69 -9.35 -14.13
N ILE A 147 9.97 -10.39 -14.88
CA ILE A 147 10.24 -11.75 -14.38
C ILE A 147 11.68 -12.07 -14.75
N LEU A 148 12.47 -12.44 -13.74
CA LEU A 148 13.86 -12.83 -13.91
C LEU A 148 14.05 -14.27 -13.47
N ASP A 149 14.40 -15.13 -14.40
CA ASP A 149 14.75 -16.52 -14.15
C ASP A 149 16.28 -16.72 -14.27
N TYR A 150 16.83 -17.52 -13.38
CA TYR A 150 18.23 -17.91 -13.44
C TYR A 150 18.34 -19.43 -13.65
N GLN A 151 18.77 -19.83 -14.85
CA GLN A 151 18.94 -21.24 -15.22
C GLN A 151 20.28 -21.43 -15.92
N ASP A 152 20.98 -22.49 -15.58
CA ASP A 152 22.25 -22.92 -16.21
C ASP A 152 23.32 -21.82 -16.31
N GLY A 153 23.38 -20.94 -15.31
CA GLY A 153 24.37 -19.83 -15.32
C GLY A 153 23.94 -18.60 -16.11
N HIS A 154 22.78 -18.60 -16.73
CA HIS A 154 22.24 -17.50 -17.54
C HIS A 154 21.01 -16.88 -16.91
N PHE A 155 20.94 -15.56 -16.98
CA PHE A 155 19.73 -14.81 -16.60
C PHE A 155 18.78 -14.69 -17.81
N ASN A 156 17.56 -15.07 -17.62
CA ASN A 156 16.48 -14.86 -18.59
C ASN A 156 15.54 -13.80 -18.08
N LEU A 157 15.59 -12.60 -18.67
CA LEU A 157 14.76 -11.47 -18.32
C LEU A 157 13.57 -11.41 -19.27
N SER A 158 12.37 -11.40 -18.72
CA SER A 158 11.13 -11.22 -19.45
C SER A 158 10.26 -10.15 -18.80
N MET A 159 9.45 -9.47 -19.61
CA MET A 159 8.44 -8.53 -19.10
C MET A 159 7.12 -9.27 -18.90
N ASN A 160 6.42 -8.94 -17.81
CA ASN A 160 5.11 -9.51 -17.54
C ASN A 160 4.11 -9.04 -18.60
N SER A 161 3.51 -9.97 -19.32
CA SER A 161 2.53 -9.69 -20.38
C SER A 161 1.26 -8.99 -19.87
N TYR A 162 0.98 -9.04 -18.59
CA TYR A 162 -0.16 -8.33 -17.97
C TYR A 162 -0.08 -6.81 -18.13
N ASN A 163 1.13 -6.26 -18.19
CA ASN A 163 1.37 -4.82 -18.27
C ASN A 163 1.52 -4.29 -19.71
N VAL A 164 1.51 -5.16 -20.68
CA VAL A 164 1.62 -4.77 -22.12
C VAL A 164 0.40 -5.30 -22.88
N PRO A 165 -0.67 -4.52 -23.02
CA PRO A 165 -1.82 -4.94 -23.79
C PRO A 165 -1.42 -5.14 -25.26
N GLU A 166 -1.79 -6.31 -25.83
CA GLU A 166 -1.68 -6.52 -27.26
C GLU A 166 -2.63 -5.60 -28.01
N VAL A 167 -2.12 -4.48 -28.48
CA VAL A 167 -2.90 -3.52 -29.26
C VAL A 167 -2.68 -3.79 -30.74
N ARG A 168 -3.77 -4.08 -31.45
CA ARG A 168 -3.77 -4.32 -32.90
C ARG A 168 -4.74 -3.36 -33.59
N ILE A 169 -4.40 -2.93 -34.79
CA ILE A 169 -5.32 -2.16 -35.60
C ILE A 169 -6.45 -3.08 -36.09
N ASN A 170 -7.70 -2.65 -35.91
CA ASN A 170 -8.84 -3.42 -36.34
C ASN A 170 -8.86 -3.50 -37.87
N ARG A 171 -8.83 -4.72 -38.39
CA ARG A 171 -8.81 -4.99 -39.85
C ARG A 171 -9.97 -4.35 -40.58
N ARG A 172 -11.14 -4.20 -39.99
CA ARG A 172 -12.30 -3.53 -40.59
C ARG A 172 -12.00 -2.13 -41.08
N TYR A 173 -11.18 -1.36 -40.39
CA TYR A 173 -10.79 -0.01 -40.85
C TYR A 173 -9.82 -0.06 -42.01
N VAL A 174 -8.99 -1.06 -42.10
CA VAL A 174 -8.09 -1.27 -43.25
C VAL A 174 -8.88 -1.68 -44.46
N ASP A 175 -9.85 -2.59 -44.31
CA ASP A 175 -10.74 -3.05 -45.40
C ASP A 175 -11.64 -1.89 -45.87
N MET A 176 -12.18 -1.08 -44.97
CA MET A 176 -12.97 0.11 -45.30
C MET A 176 -12.18 1.10 -46.17
N ILE A 177 -10.90 1.32 -45.92
CA ILE A 177 -10.04 2.16 -46.78
C ILE A 177 -9.91 1.50 -48.15
N ARG A 178 -9.72 0.17 -48.22
CA ARG A 178 -9.58 -0.56 -49.47
C ARG A 178 -10.84 -0.46 -50.34
N ASP A 179 -12.02 -0.52 -49.73
CA ASP A 179 -13.30 -0.42 -50.39
C ASP A 179 -13.61 1.00 -50.90
N MET A 180 -13.13 2.03 -50.19
CA MET A 180 -13.25 3.44 -50.59
C MET A 180 -12.31 3.84 -51.71
N VAL A 181 -11.21 3.11 -51.87
CA VAL A 181 -10.25 3.28 -52.98
C VAL A 181 -10.59 2.26 -54.06
N GLY A 182 -11.19 2.70 -55.15
CA GLY A 182 -11.54 1.82 -56.27
C GLY A 182 -10.31 1.15 -56.89
N PRO A 183 -10.50 0.14 -57.76
CA PRO A 183 -9.41 -0.57 -58.44
C PRO A 183 -8.51 0.35 -59.28
N ASP A 184 -9.02 1.52 -59.68
CA ASP A 184 -8.28 2.55 -60.42
C ASP A 184 -7.52 3.53 -59.52
N GLY A 185 -7.46 3.30 -58.23
CA GLY A 185 -6.81 4.19 -57.26
C GLY A 185 -7.51 5.53 -57.06
N LYS A 186 -8.69 5.72 -57.63
CA LYS A 186 -9.47 6.96 -57.53
C LYS A 186 -10.48 6.86 -56.37
N VAL A 187 -10.51 7.87 -55.54
CA VAL A 187 -11.47 8.01 -54.45
C VAL A 187 -12.66 8.84 -54.95
N LYS A 188 -13.86 8.37 -54.69
CA LYS A 188 -15.08 9.13 -55.00
C LYS A 188 -15.10 10.41 -54.14
N GLU A 189 -15.53 11.51 -54.73
CA GLU A 189 -15.51 12.83 -54.09
C GLU A 189 -16.29 12.87 -52.78
N GLN A 190 -17.37 12.06 -52.71
CA GLN A 190 -18.21 11.88 -51.50
C GLN A 190 -17.50 11.15 -50.36
N ASP A 191 -16.50 10.32 -50.65
CA ASP A 191 -15.79 9.47 -49.67
C ASP A 191 -14.48 10.10 -49.19
N ARG A 192 -14.06 11.25 -49.73
CA ARG A 192 -12.77 11.90 -49.40
C ARG A 192 -12.65 12.29 -47.96
N GLU A 193 -13.68 12.89 -47.39
CA GLU A 193 -13.68 13.30 -45.95
C GLU A 193 -13.66 12.07 -45.03
N ALA A 194 -14.47 11.06 -45.36
CA ALA A 194 -14.51 9.82 -44.59
C ALA A 194 -13.16 9.08 -44.66
N LEU A 195 -12.56 9.01 -45.85
CA LEU A 195 -11.22 8.42 -46.02
C LEU A 195 -10.16 9.15 -45.20
N GLN A 196 -10.17 10.49 -45.27
CA GLN A 196 -9.22 11.31 -44.48
C GLN A 196 -9.39 11.08 -42.99
N PHE A 197 -10.63 11.01 -42.51
CA PHE A 197 -10.94 10.72 -41.09
C PHE A 197 -10.41 9.35 -40.66
N VAL A 198 -10.73 8.29 -41.45
CA VAL A 198 -10.26 6.93 -41.12
C VAL A 198 -8.74 6.83 -41.18
N LYS A 199 -8.10 7.47 -42.19
CA LYS A 199 -6.65 7.53 -42.31
C LYS A 199 -6.01 8.19 -41.06
N ASN A 200 -6.54 9.34 -40.64
CA ASN A 200 -6.04 10.03 -39.42
C ASN A 200 -6.18 9.16 -38.16
N LYS A 201 -7.27 8.39 -38.05
CA LYS A 201 -7.48 7.45 -36.92
C LYS A 201 -6.49 6.29 -36.96
N ILE A 202 -6.20 5.72 -38.13
CA ILE A 202 -5.20 4.67 -38.30
C ILE A 202 -3.79 5.20 -37.96
N ASP A 203 -3.45 6.38 -38.42
CA ASP A 203 -2.14 6.98 -38.17
C ASP A 203 -1.95 7.28 -36.67
N SER A 204 -3.01 7.79 -35.99
CA SER A 204 -3.02 7.96 -34.56
C SER A 204 -2.85 6.62 -33.82
N ALA A 205 -3.54 5.56 -34.27
CA ALA A 205 -3.41 4.22 -33.69
C ALA A 205 -2.00 3.65 -33.88
N LYS A 206 -1.40 3.83 -35.08
CA LYS A 206 -0.01 3.41 -35.34
C LYS A 206 0.97 4.14 -34.44
N TRP A 207 0.80 5.45 -34.26
CA TRP A 207 1.63 6.25 -33.37
C TRP A 207 1.53 5.73 -31.93
N PHE A 208 0.32 5.46 -31.45
CA PHE A 208 0.09 4.92 -30.11
C PHE A 208 0.75 3.55 -29.93
N ILE A 209 0.62 2.64 -30.89
CA ILE A 209 1.27 1.33 -30.86
C ILE A 209 2.80 1.48 -30.83
N SER A 210 3.35 2.41 -31.63
CA SER A 210 4.78 2.69 -31.65
C SER A 210 5.27 3.24 -30.31
N ALA A 211 4.49 4.12 -29.67
CA ALA A 211 4.82 4.66 -28.34
C ALA A 211 4.85 3.56 -27.28
N ILE A 212 3.88 2.62 -27.30
CA ILE A 212 3.89 1.46 -26.39
C ILE A 212 5.13 0.59 -26.61
N LYS A 213 5.48 0.30 -27.88
CA LYS A 213 6.68 -0.48 -28.21
C LYS A 213 7.96 0.22 -27.73
N GLN A 214 8.07 1.50 -27.98
CA GLN A 214 9.23 2.30 -27.52
C GLN A 214 9.35 2.29 -26.01
N ARG A 215 8.23 2.42 -25.28
CA ARG A 215 8.22 2.30 -23.82
C ARG A 215 8.71 0.91 -23.36
N HIS A 216 8.20 -0.15 -23.97
CA HIS A 216 8.62 -1.52 -23.72
C HIS A 216 10.13 -1.70 -23.91
N ASP A 217 10.65 -1.27 -25.05
CA ASP A 217 12.07 -1.39 -25.38
C ASP A 217 12.95 -0.58 -24.41
N THR A 218 12.50 0.60 -24.02
CA THR A 218 13.20 1.43 -23.03
C THR A 218 13.25 0.74 -21.67
N LEU A 219 12.13 0.21 -21.17
CA LEU A 219 12.06 -0.50 -19.91
C LEU A 219 12.93 -1.75 -19.92
N MET A 220 12.87 -2.56 -21.00
CA MET A 220 13.70 -3.77 -21.15
C MET A 220 15.20 -3.42 -21.14
N ARG A 221 15.63 -2.40 -21.88
CA ARG A 221 17.04 -1.95 -21.90
C ARG A 221 17.50 -1.45 -20.54
N THR A 222 16.65 -0.69 -19.86
CA THR A 222 16.94 -0.18 -18.50
C THR A 222 17.12 -1.35 -17.53
N MET A 223 16.19 -2.29 -17.51
CA MET A 223 16.28 -3.44 -16.60
C MET A 223 17.46 -4.35 -16.95
N GLN A 224 17.77 -4.54 -18.24
CA GLN A 224 18.96 -5.28 -18.65
C GLN A 224 20.24 -4.62 -18.15
N THR A 225 20.33 -3.30 -18.22
CA THR A 225 21.49 -2.54 -17.69
C THR A 225 21.60 -2.71 -16.18
N ILE A 226 20.49 -2.64 -15.45
CA ILE A 226 20.44 -2.87 -14.00
C ILE A 226 20.90 -4.30 -13.68
N LEU A 227 20.41 -5.29 -14.42
CA LEU A 227 20.77 -6.69 -14.25
C LEU A 227 22.28 -6.90 -14.47
N ASP A 228 22.85 -6.32 -15.51
CA ASP A 228 24.27 -6.44 -15.82
C ASP A 228 25.13 -5.76 -14.76
N TYR A 229 24.68 -4.63 -14.19
CA TYR A 229 25.38 -3.92 -13.14
C TYR A 229 25.28 -4.61 -11.77
N GLN A 230 24.13 -5.24 -11.45
CA GLN A 230 23.82 -5.86 -10.17
C GLN A 230 23.85 -7.40 -10.22
N LYS A 231 24.58 -8.00 -11.14
CA LYS A 231 24.63 -9.46 -11.39
C LYS A 231 24.81 -10.30 -10.12
N GLU A 232 25.73 -9.88 -9.26
CA GLU A 232 26.04 -10.61 -8.02
C GLU A 232 24.86 -10.61 -7.04
N TYR A 233 24.12 -9.53 -6.97
CA TYR A 233 22.92 -9.46 -6.15
C TYR A 233 21.82 -10.38 -6.68
N PHE A 234 21.54 -10.34 -7.99
CA PHE A 234 20.46 -11.14 -8.60
C PHE A 234 20.77 -12.63 -8.61
N LYS A 235 22.03 -13.04 -8.47
CA LYS A 235 22.43 -14.44 -8.39
C LYS A 235 22.09 -15.07 -7.04
N ASP A 236 22.37 -14.38 -5.94
CA ASP A 236 22.34 -14.94 -4.59
C ASP A 236 21.26 -14.29 -3.71
N GLY A 237 20.68 -13.15 -4.13
CA GLY A 237 19.71 -12.37 -3.34
C GLY A 237 20.32 -11.65 -2.13
N ASP A 238 21.65 -11.63 -2.01
CA ASP A 238 22.34 -11.05 -0.87
C ASP A 238 22.43 -9.52 -0.99
N LYS A 239 21.72 -8.82 -0.09
CA LYS A 239 21.65 -7.36 -0.05
C LYS A 239 23.01 -6.68 0.18
N SER A 240 24.00 -7.40 0.75
CA SER A 240 25.35 -6.87 0.95
C SER A 240 26.10 -6.65 -0.37
N LYS A 241 25.67 -7.32 -1.45
CA LYS A 241 26.26 -7.24 -2.80
C LYS A 241 25.62 -6.17 -3.67
N LEU A 242 24.62 -5.44 -3.16
CA LEU A 242 24.03 -4.30 -3.88
C LEU A 242 25.05 -3.18 -4.03
N ARG A 243 25.23 -2.75 -5.28
CA ARG A 243 26.08 -1.60 -5.64
C ARG A 243 25.22 -0.35 -5.74
N PRO A 244 25.71 0.83 -5.27
CA PRO A 244 24.99 2.09 -5.45
C PRO A 244 24.89 2.42 -6.95
N MET A 245 23.69 2.87 -7.38
CA MET A 245 23.39 3.31 -8.76
C MET A 245 23.38 4.82 -8.87
#